data_6a2ac56bb412eb8d547922d7028c9756
#
_entry.id   6a2ac56bb412eb8d547922d7028c9756
#
_cell.length_a   1.000
_cell.length_b   1.000
_cell.length_c   1.000
_cell.angle_alpha   90.00
_cell.angle_beta   90.00
_cell.angle_gamma   90.00
#
_symmetry.space_group_name_H-M   'P 1'
#
loop_
_entity.id
_entity.type
_entity.pdbx_description
1 polymer ?
#
loop_
_entity_poly.entity_id
_entity_poly.type
_entity_poly.pdbx_seq_one_letter_code
_entity_poly.pdbx_strand_id
1 'polypeptide(L)'
;MKLSDFYYEAEAEKGARMPIPLKDGTDSGEWLNVVSPEADVAVKAMRAFTLAYRAVLGKLKPLRDKCEEMKDFSEYNLKMEDAATDLNRQLAIELINGWSLDDEFNKENLNTLLTQYKRLAELVVVFHNEQLRQLQEK
;
A
#
# COMPACT_ATOMS: atom_id res chain seq x y z
N MET A 1 24.80 14.22 -20.68
CA MET A 1 24.26 13.25 -19.74
C MET A 1 24.38 11.84 -20.29
N LYS A 2 24.65 10.88 -19.45
CA LYS A 2 24.74 9.46 -19.82
C LYS A 2 23.39 8.78 -19.63
N LEU A 3 23.17 7.69 -20.38
CA LEU A 3 21.97 6.87 -20.23
C LEU A 3 21.78 6.40 -18.78
N SER A 4 22.87 5.99 -18.12
CA SER A 4 22.85 5.53 -16.74
C SER A 4 22.39 6.58 -15.72
N ASP A 5 22.44 7.86 -16.08
CA ASP A 5 21.96 8.94 -15.21
C ASP A 5 20.43 8.86 -15.00
N PHE A 6 19.74 8.09 -15.85
CA PHE A 6 18.28 7.88 -15.76
C PHE A 6 17.91 6.52 -15.18
N TYR A 7 18.87 5.77 -14.64
CA TYR A 7 18.62 4.46 -14.06
C TYR A 7 18.25 4.60 -12.58
N TYR A 8 16.95 4.76 -12.33
CA TYR A 8 16.42 5.02 -10.98
C TYR A 8 16.00 3.76 -10.20
N GLU A 9 16.05 2.57 -10.83
CA GLU A 9 15.54 1.36 -10.19
C GLU A 9 16.29 0.99 -8.91
N ALA A 10 17.63 1.06 -8.93
CA ALA A 10 18.44 0.72 -7.76
C ALA A 10 18.13 1.64 -6.57
N GLU A 11 17.94 2.93 -6.82
CA GLU A 11 17.53 3.89 -5.78
C GLU A 11 16.11 3.64 -5.31
N ALA A 12 15.23 3.28 -6.26
CA ALA A 12 13.83 2.98 -5.97
C ALA A 12 13.71 1.77 -5.06
N GLU A 13 14.53 0.72 -5.25
CA GLU A 13 14.55 -0.46 -4.40
C GLU A 13 15.05 -0.15 -2.99
N LYS A 14 15.98 0.78 -2.84
CA LYS A 14 16.43 1.24 -1.53
C LYS A 14 15.29 1.91 -0.78
N GLY A 15 14.43 2.60 -1.50
CA GLY A 15 13.27 3.28 -0.94
C GLY A 15 13.62 4.35 0.08
N ALA A 16 12.70 4.59 0.97
CA ALA A 16 12.84 5.58 2.04
C ALA A 16 12.23 5.04 3.33
N ARG A 17 12.74 5.53 4.45
CA ARG A 17 12.24 5.17 5.78
C ARG A 17 10.99 5.97 6.09
N MET A 18 9.90 5.26 6.34
CA MET A 18 8.64 5.86 6.79
C MET A 18 8.55 5.73 8.30
N PRO A 19 8.43 6.85 9.04
CA PRO A 19 8.21 6.78 10.49
C PRO A 19 6.88 6.08 10.79
N ILE A 20 6.88 5.21 11.81
CA ILE A 20 5.65 4.56 12.26
C ILE A 20 5.05 5.46 13.35
N PRO A 21 3.85 6.05 13.13
CA PRO A 21 3.23 6.89 14.16
C PRO A 21 2.61 6.04 15.26
N LEU A 22 2.67 6.54 16.49
CA LEU A 22 1.92 5.98 17.61
C LEU A 22 0.44 6.34 17.44
N LYS A 23 -0.44 5.74 18.25
CA LYS A 23 -1.90 5.97 18.18
C LYS A 23 -2.29 7.44 18.31
N ASP A 24 -1.52 8.21 19.05
CA ASP A 24 -1.75 9.66 19.25
C ASP A 24 -1.20 10.52 18.11
N GLY A 25 -0.59 9.90 17.10
CA GLY A 25 -0.01 10.60 15.94
C GLY A 25 1.45 11.02 16.10
N THR A 26 2.04 10.84 17.28
CA THR A 26 3.45 11.15 17.50
C THR A 26 4.35 10.07 16.92
N ASP A 27 5.61 10.43 16.59
CA ASP A 27 6.59 9.50 16.06
C ASP A 27 7.01 8.48 17.14
N SER A 28 6.98 7.20 16.80
CA SER A 28 7.43 6.14 17.69
C SER A 28 8.95 6.01 17.78
N GLY A 29 9.67 6.65 16.86
CA GLY A 29 11.12 6.43 16.70
C GLY A 29 11.45 5.21 15.83
N GLU A 30 10.46 4.40 15.51
CA GLU A 30 10.61 3.22 14.64
C GLU A 30 10.20 3.56 13.21
N TRP A 31 10.68 2.74 12.25
CA TRP A 31 10.41 3.01 10.85
C TRP A 31 10.21 1.71 10.06
N LEU A 32 9.50 1.86 8.94
CA LEU A 32 9.40 0.86 7.86
C LEU A 32 10.16 1.38 6.66
N ASN A 33 10.89 0.52 5.97
CA ASN A 33 11.53 0.92 4.71
C ASN A 33 10.59 0.59 3.55
N VAL A 34 10.18 1.59 2.80
CA VAL A 34 9.18 1.50 1.75
C VAL A 34 9.83 1.81 0.41
N VAL A 35 9.68 0.92 -0.57
CA VAL A 35 10.22 1.11 -1.91
C VAL A 35 9.49 2.23 -2.66
N SER A 36 10.13 2.84 -3.64
CA SER A 36 9.50 3.88 -4.45
C SER A 36 8.77 3.26 -5.67
N PRO A 37 7.88 4.02 -6.35
CA PRO A 37 7.13 3.52 -7.50
C PRO A 37 7.99 3.04 -8.68
N GLU A 38 9.25 3.47 -8.77
CA GLU A 38 10.17 3.05 -9.84
C GLU A 38 10.75 1.65 -9.63
N ALA A 39 10.60 1.04 -8.43
CA ALA A 39 11.09 -0.30 -8.16
C ALA A 39 10.25 -1.35 -8.91
N ASP A 40 10.91 -2.37 -9.46
CA ASP A 40 10.21 -3.46 -10.16
C ASP A 40 9.17 -4.14 -9.29
N VAL A 41 9.49 -4.38 -8.02
CA VAL A 41 8.56 -5.00 -7.08
C VAL A 41 7.31 -4.14 -6.91
N ALA A 42 7.46 -2.81 -6.91
CA ALA A 42 6.34 -1.90 -6.81
C ALA A 42 5.46 -1.93 -8.05
N VAL A 43 6.08 -1.94 -9.24
CA VAL A 43 5.35 -2.02 -10.51
C VAL A 43 4.51 -3.30 -10.57
N LYS A 44 5.10 -4.44 -10.17
CA LYS A 44 4.40 -5.73 -10.13
C LYS A 44 3.28 -5.72 -9.09
N ALA A 45 3.53 -5.18 -7.91
CA ALA A 45 2.55 -5.11 -6.84
C ALA A 45 1.35 -4.22 -7.22
N MET A 46 1.59 -3.08 -7.85
CA MET A 46 0.52 -2.20 -8.32
C MET A 46 -0.31 -2.86 -9.42
N ARG A 47 0.33 -3.61 -10.31
CA ARG A 47 -0.38 -4.36 -11.34
C ARG A 47 -1.30 -5.41 -10.71
N ALA A 48 -0.77 -6.16 -9.73
CA ALA A 48 -1.55 -7.16 -9.00
C ALA A 48 -2.74 -6.51 -8.28
N PHE A 49 -2.51 -5.35 -7.65
CA PHE A 49 -3.57 -4.58 -6.99
C PHE A 49 -4.67 -4.19 -7.98
N THR A 50 -4.30 -3.66 -9.15
CA THR A 50 -5.26 -3.23 -10.17
C THR A 50 -6.12 -4.40 -10.66
N LEU A 51 -5.49 -5.55 -10.93
CA LEU A 51 -6.22 -6.75 -11.37
C LEU A 51 -7.17 -7.26 -10.28
N ALA A 52 -6.70 -7.29 -9.03
CA ALA A 52 -7.53 -7.73 -7.89
C ALA A 52 -8.71 -6.77 -7.67
N TYR A 53 -8.48 -5.46 -7.80
CA TYR A 53 -9.54 -4.46 -7.67
C TYR A 53 -10.63 -4.65 -8.73
N ARG A 54 -10.23 -4.86 -9.99
CA ARG A 54 -11.16 -5.13 -11.09
C ARG A 54 -11.98 -6.41 -10.83
N ALA A 55 -11.35 -7.44 -10.29
CA ALA A 55 -12.03 -8.68 -9.93
C ALA A 55 -13.10 -8.44 -8.85
N VAL A 56 -12.79 -7.61 -7.86
CA VAL A 56 -13.75 -7.22 -6.81
C VAL A 56 -14.94 -6.47 -7.41
N LEU A 57 -14.69 -5.51 -8.31
CA LEU A 57 -15.76 -4.75 -8.98
C LEU A 57 -16.69 -5.68 -9.75
N GLY A 58 -16.14 -6.65 -10.49
CA GLY A 58 -16.92 -7.64 -11.24
C GLY A 58 -17.75 -8.54 -10.32
N LYS A 59 -17.15 -8.98 -9.21
CA LYS A 59 -17.83 -9.85 -8.23
C LYS A 59 -18.99 -9.12 -7.53
N LEU A 60 -18.82 -7.82 -7.24
CA LEU A 60 -19.82 -7.02 -6.51
C LEU A 60 -20.84 -6.33 -7.43
N LYS A 61 -20.71 -6.47 -8.74
CA LYS A 61 -21.65 -5.85 -9.68
C LYS A 61 -23.11 -6.25 -9.44
N PRO A 62 -23.44 -7.54 -9.21
CA PRO A 62 -24.84 -7.92 -8.93
C PRO A 62 -25.37 -7.23 -7.67
N LEU A 63 -24.55 -7.10 -6.63
CA LEU A 63 -24.93 -6.38 -5.42
C LEU A 63 -25.14 -4.89 -5.69
N ARG A 64 -24.26 -4.29 -6.49
CA ARG A 64 -24.40 -2.87 -6.87
C ARG A 64 -25.71 -2.62 -7.61
N ASP A 65 -26.06 -3.48 -8.56
CA ASP A 65 -27.29 -3.38 -9.33
C ASP A 65 -28.50 -3.48 -8.42
N LYS A 66 -28.48 -4.42 -7.46
CA LYS A 66 -29.55 -4.60 -6.46
C LYS A 66 -29.69 -3.34 -5.57
N CYS A 67 -28.55 -2.76 -5.13
CA CYS A 67 -28.55 -1.55 -4.32
C CYS A 67 -29.12 -0.36 -5.10
N GLU A 68 -28.84 -0.29 -6.40
CA GLU A 68 -29.38 0.76 -7.27
C GLU A 68 -30.91 0.68 -7.36
N GLU A 69 -31.47 -0.53 -7.50
CA GLU A 69 -32.91 -0.74 -7.50
C GLU A 69 -33.55 -0.35 -6.16
N MET A 70 -32.87 -0.66 -5.05
CA MET A 70 -33.35 -0.35 -3.70
C MET A 70 -33.06 1.08 -3.27
N LYS A 71 -32.27 1.83 -4.05
CA LYS A 71 -31.79 3.18 -3.75
C LYS A 71 -31.05 3.26 -2.41
N ASP A 72 -30.34 2.20 -2.04
CA ASP A 72 -29.56 2.11 -0.81
C ASP A 72 -28.26 1.34 -1.08
N PHE A 73 -27.14 2.07 -1.06
CA PHE A 73 -25.80 1.53 -1.36
C PHE A 73 -25.01 1.15 -0.09
N SER A 74 -25.66 1.16 1.09
CA SER A 74 -24.97 0.90 2.37
C SER A 74 -24.20 -0.41 2.36
N GLU A 75 -24.84 -1.50 1.95
CA GLU A 75 -24.22 -2.83 1.90
C GLU A 75 -23.07 -2.89 0.88
N TYR A 76 -23.28 -2.32 -0.30
CA TYR A 76 -22.26 -2.25 -1.33
C TYR A 76 -21.03 -1.47 -0.84
N ASN A 77 -21.24 -0.31 -0.21
CA ASN A 77 -20.17 0.53 0.30
C ASN A 77 -19.37 -0.19 1.39
N LEU A 78 -20.02 -0.93 2.28
CA LEU A 78 -19.34 -1.74 3.31
C LEU A 78 -18.48 -2.83 2.68
N LYS A 79 -19.01 -3.54 1.69
CA LYS A 79 -18.26 -4.59 0.98
C LYS A 79 -17.05 -4.02 0.23
N MET A 80 -17.20 -2.86 -0.40
CA MET A 80 -16.10 -2.19 -1.10
C MET A 80 -15.03 -1.71 -0.11
N GLU A 81 -15.43 -1.17 1.03
CA GLU A 81 -14.53 -0.72 2.07
C GLU A 81 -13.69 -1.89 2.63
N ASP A 82 -14.34 -3.01 2.93
CA ASP A 82 -13.66 -4.22 3.39
C ASP A 82 -12.65 -4.73 2.35
N ALA A 83 -13.06 -4.77 1.08
CA ALA A 83 -12.19 -5.20 -0.01
C ALA A 83 -11.00 -4.25 -0.18
N ALA A 84 -11.23 -2.94 -0.11
CA ALA A 84 -10.16 -1.94 -0.23
C ALA A 84 -9.14 -2.07 0.90
N THR A 85 -9.60 -2.29 2.13
CA THR A 85 -8.73 -2.51 3.28
C THR A 85 -7.83 -3.72 3.07
N ASP A 86 -8.41 -4.83 2.61
CA ASP A 86 -7.69 -6.07 2.35
C ASP A 86 -6.67 -5.92 1.22
N LEU A 87 -7.05 -5.28 0.12
CA LEU A 87 -6.17 -5.04 -1.02
C LEU A 87 -5.02 -4.08 -0.67
N ASN A 88 -5.29 -3.04 0.11
CA ASN A 88 -4.26 -2.11 0.57
C ASN A 88 -3.23 -2.82 1.47
N ARG A 89 -3.68 -3.73 2.33
CA ARG A 89 -2.78 -4.52 3.17
C ARG A 89 -1.89 -5.41 2.32
N GLN A 90 -2.45 -6.10 1.35
CA GLN A 90 -1.69 -6.95 0.43
C GLN A 90 -0.67 -6.16 -0.38
N LEU A 91 -1.06 -4.99 -0.86
CA LEU A 91 -0.16 -4.08 -1.58
C LEU A 91 0.97 -3.60 -0.67
N ALA A 92 0.64 -3.13 0.53
CA ALA A 92 1.64 -2.62 1.48
C ALA A 92 2.69 -3.67 1.84
N ILE A 93 2.29 -4.93 2.00
CA ILE A 93 3.21 -6.04 2.30
C ILE A 93 4.30 -6.13 1.23
N GLU A 94 3.94 -5.96 -0.04
CA GLU A 94 4.90 -6.03 -1.15
C GLU A 94 5.78 -4.78 -1.28
N LEU A 95 5.34 -3.64 -0.74
CA LEU A 95 6.08 -2.38 -0.82
C LEU A 95 7.09 -2.17 0.30
N ILE A 96 7.01 -2.94 1.37
CA ILE A 96 7.89 -2.83 2.54
C ILE A 96 9.00 -3.87 2.42
N ASN A 97 10.27 -3.43 2.50
CA ASN A 97 11.42 -4.32 2.38
C ASN A 97 12.35 -4.34 3.61
N GLY A 98 11.95 -3.71 4.69
CA GLY A 98 12.71 -3.73 5.93
C GLY A 98 12.07 -2.88 7.01
N TRP A 99 12.54 -2.99 8.24
CA TRP A 99 12.09 -2.18 9.37
C TRP A 99 13.14 -2.08 10.46
N SER A 100 12.92 -1.18 11.42
CA SER A 100 13.80 -0.98 12.59
C SER A 100 13.39 -1.81 13.80
N LEU A 101 12.26 -2.53 13.73
CA LEU A 101 11.73 -3.27 14.87
C LEU A 101 12.65 -4.44 15.26
N ASP A 102 12.61 -4.82 16.55
CA ASP A 102 13.45 -5.89 17.11
C ASP A 102 13.05 -7.27 16.56
N ASP A 103 11.79 -7.45 16.20
CA ASP A 103 11.30 -8.71 15.63
C ASP A 103 11.89 -8.94 14.23
N GLU A 104 12.05 -10.21 13.86
CA GLU A 104 12.55 -10.56 12.54
C GLU A 104 11.64 -10.02 11.44
N PHE A 105 12.23 -9.36 10.44
CA PHE A 105 11.49 -8.90 9.27
C PHE A 105 11.18 -10.09 8.35
N ASN A 106 9.91 -10.49 8.31
CA ASN A 106 9.41 -11.50 7.40
C ASN A 106 7.93 -11.18 7.07
N LYS A 107 7.38 -11.87 6.08
CA LYS A 107 5.99 -11.63 5.65
C LYS A 107 4.97 -11.93 6.74
N GLU A 108 5.21 -12.95 7.54
CA GLU A 108 4.29 -13.31 8.63
C GLU A 108 4.20 -12.20 9.68
N ASN A 109 5.34 -11.72 10.17
CA ASN A 109 5.38 -10.63 11.15
C ASN A 109 4.86 -9.33 10.56
N LEU A 110 5.16 -9.06 9.30
CA LEU A 110 4.66 -7.88 8.61
C LEU A 110 3.13 -7.92 8.47
N ASN A 111 2.59 -9.06 8.07
CA ASN A 111 1.14 -9.23 7.98
C ASN A 111 0.47 -9.07 9.35
N THR A 112 1.09 -9.58 10.41
CA THR A 112 0.60 -9.40 11.77
C THR A 112 0.55 -7.93 12.15
N LEU A 113 1.62 -7.18 11.88
CA LEU A 113 1.67 -5.75 12.15
C LEU A 113 0.54 -5.00 11.42
N LEU A 114 0.40 -5.24 10.12
CA LEU A 114 -0.60 -4.55 9.31
C LEU A 114 -2.04 -4.97 9.62
N THR A 115 -2.23 -6.17 10.17
CA THR A 115 -3.54 -6.63 10.62
C THR A 115 -3.92 -5.99 11.95
N GLN A 116 -2.96 -5.87 12.88
CA GLN A 116 -3.20 -5.27 14.19
C GLN A 116 -3.25 -3.73 14.13
N TYR A 117 -2.48 -3.12 13.25
CA TYR A 117 -2.47 -1.68 13.01
C TYR A 117 -3.03 -1.42 11.62
N LYS A 118 -4.36 -1.47 11.49
CA LYS A 118 -5.06 -1.48 10.19
C LYS A 118 -4.80 -0.24 9.33
N ARG A 119 -4.71 0.92 9.95
CA ARG A 119 -4.48 2.19 9.24
C ARG A 119 -3.07 2.28 8.65
N LEU A 120 -2.14 1.51 9.18
CA LEU A 120 -0.73 1.58 8.75
C LEU A 120 -0.56 1.21 7.27
N ALA A 121 -1.31 0.25 6.76
CA ALA A 121 -1.25 -0.14 5.34
C ALA A 121 -1.57 1.05 4.42
N GLU A 122 -2.62 1.81 4.74
CA GLU A 122 -2.98 3.00 3.98
C GLU A 122 -1.88 4.06 4.03
N LEU A 123 -1.30 4.27 5.21
CA LEU A 123 -0.19 5.22 5.38
C LEU A 123 1.03 4.82 4.55
N VAL A 124 1.31 3.53 4.47
CA VAL A 124 2.41 3.00 3.64
C VAL A 124 2.18 3.29 2.16
N VAL A 125 0.98 3.07 1.66
CA VAL A 125 0.65 3.31 0.26
C VAL A 125 0.75 4.81 -0.07
N VAL A 126 0.27 5.67 0.81
CA VAL A 126 0.39 7.12 0.65
C VAL A 126 1.85 7.55 0.64
N PHE A 127 2.65 7.06 1.58
CA PHE A 127 4.08 7.37 1.65
C PHE A 127 4.80 6.91 0.38
N HIS A 128 4.50 5.71 -0.10
CA HIS A 128 5.05 5.17 -1.33
C HIS A 128 4.79 6.10 -2.52
N ASN A 129 3.55 6.53 -2.69
CA ASN A 129 3.15 7.42 -3.79
C ASN A 129 3.81 8.81 -3.68
N GLU A 130 4.00 9.32 -2.48
CA GLU A 130 4.65 10.61 -2.24
C GLU A 130 6.13 10.61 -2.65
N GLN A 131 6.81 9.47 -2.63
CA GLN A 131 8.22 9.39 -3.07
C GLN A 131 8.37 9.82 -4.53
N LEU A 132 7.44 9.42 -5.40
CA LEU A 132 7.45 9.82 -6.80
C LEU A 132 7.30 11.34 -6.94
N ARG A 133 6.39 11.92 -6.18
CA ARG A 133 6.16 13.36 -6.18
C ARG A 133 7.42 14.13 -5.75
N GLN A 134 8.08 13.67 -4.70
CA GLN A 134 9.33 14.29 -4.21
C GLN A 134 10.43 14.27 -5.27
N LEU A 135 10.54 13.19 -6.03
CA LEU A 135 11.50 13.07 -7.12
C LEU A 135 11.21 14.06 -8.25
N GLN A 136 9.94 14.30 -8.54
CA GLN A 136 9.51 15.23 -9.59
C GLN A 136 9.75 16.70 -9.21
N GLU A 137 9.72 17.02 -7.93
CA GLU A 137 9.92 18.39 -7.43
C GLU A 137 11.40 18.78 -7.36
N LYS A 138 12.32 17.83 -7.46
CA LYS A 138 13.75 18.08 -7.49
C LYS A 138 14.24 18.25 -8.94
#